data_29d6173881725cb620e05987c2cc6bea
#
_entry.id   29d6173881725cb620e05987c2cc6bea
#
_cell.length_a   1.000
_cell.length_b   1.000
_cell.length_c   1.000
_cell.angle_alpha   90.00
_cell.angle_beta   90.00
_cell.angle_gamma   90.00
#
_symmetry.space_group_name_H-M   'P 1'
#
loop_
_entity.id
_entity.type
_entity.pdbx_description
1 polymer ?
#
loop_
_entity_poly.entity_id
_entity_poly.type
_entity_poly.pdbx_seq_one_letter_code
_entity_poly.pdbx_strand_id
1 'polypeptide(L)'
;RLIRRQRQMCIRDRHCGHGRQLYFTSYGKEFVNSTLAYLELCKDTRFQSPGLELLQRLFTDGVQWIFYSKQHDPNNAGRFISSNQYSSAIKTLAERIYKLSSSDVRNSMKQALQHISGDNSLTGNRMFWRFDYMVHRRNNYMTSSRMTSTRTVGNEAGNGDGEFNYYASNGVNYLFVTGREYNGNFFKIFNNRQYPGITAEQDNAPLPIPDWGEGGNNGNSFAGGVSDSLYGACGMMLDRHGLQGHKAWFYFDDEYVCLGTGIRNPEGK
;
A
#
# COMPACT_ATOMS: atom_id res chain seq x y z
N ARG A 1 26.31 -0.06 -9.89
CA ARG A 1 25.51 -1.32 -9.98
C ARG A 1 24.53 -1.48 -8.82
N LEU A 2 24.88 -1.15 -7.57
CA LEU A 2 23.96 -1.22 -6.41
C LEU A 2 22.77 -0.26 -6.54
N ILE A 3 23.01 0.98 -6.97
CA ILE A 3 21.96 2.01 -7.14
C ILE A 3 20.94 1.59 -8.24
N ARG A 4 21.42 0.94 -9.32
CA ARG A 4 20.51 0.39 -10.35
C ARG A 4 19.63 -0.75 -9.81
N ARG A 5 20.19 -1.65 -8.98
CA ARG A 5 19.41 -2.74 -8.36
C ARG A 5 18.39 -2.21 -7.36
N GLN A 6 18.73 -1.21 -6.55
CA GLN A 6 17.79 -0.58 -5.62
C GLN A 6 16.65 0.15 -6.35
N ARG A 7 16.93 0.90 -7.43
CA ARG A 7 15.90 1.55 -8.25
C ARG A 7 15.00 0.54 -8.97
N GLN A 8 15.56 -0.50 -9.56
CA GLN A 8 14.76 -1.57 -10.18
C GLN A 8 13.87 -2.32 -9.17
N MET A 9 14.33 -2.43 -7.93
CA MET A 9 13.61 -3.11 -6.87
C MET A 9 12.41 -2.32 -6.33
N CYS A 10 12.49 -0.99 -6.26
CA CYS A 10 11.37 -0.13 -5.85
C CYS A 10 10.24 -0.12 -6.90
N ILE A 11 10.57 -0.16 -8.18
CA ILE A 11 9.59 -0.18 -9.27
C ILE A 11 8.85 -1.52 -9.35
N ARG A 12 9.51 -2.63 -9.03
CA ARG A 12 8.89 -3.96 -9.09
C ARG A 12 7.78 -4.19 -8.06
N ASP A 13 7.93 -3.62 -6.88
CA ASP A 13 7.04 -3.92 -5.76
C ASP A 13 6.10 -2.77 -5.38
N ARG A 14 6.27 -1.59 -5.90
CA ARG A 14 5.59 -0.30 -5.72
C ARG A 14 6.57 0.81 -5.40
N HIS A 15 6.10 2.06 -5.56
CA HIS A 15 6.91 3.21 -5.19
C HIS A 15 6.97 3.36 -3.65
N CYS A 16 8.17 3.40 -3.13
CA CYS A 16 8.47 3.81 -1.76
C CYS A 16 9.03 5.24 -1.77
N GLY A 17 8.54 6.07 -0.89
CA GLY A 17 9.08 7.40 -0.61
C GLY A 17 9.59 7.46 0.83
N HIS A 18 10.55 8.32 1.12
CA HIS A 18 11.09 8.56 2.45
C HIS A 18 11.40 7.26 3.22
N GLY A 19 12.33 6.46 2.67
CA GLY A 19 12.61 5.13 3.17
C GLY A 19 11.68 4.05 2.58
N ARG A 20 11.46 2.97 3.32
CA ARG A 20 10.58 1.87 2.89
C ARG A 20 9.17 2.09 3.39
N GLN A 21 8.50 3.08 2.81
CA GLN A 21 7.12 3.43 3.11
C GLN A 21 6.26 3.32 1.85
N LEU A 22 5.02 2.85 1.98
CA LEU A 22 4.07 2.75 0.87
C LEU A 22 3.56 4.14 0.47
N TYR A 23 3.97 4.63 -0.70
CA TYR A 23 3.69 5.98 -1.20
C TYR A 23 3.20 6.01 -2.64
N PHE A 24 2.62 4.93 -3.15
CA PHE A 24 2.29 4.84 -4.57
C PHE A 24 1.27 5.90 -5.00
N THR A 25 0.20 6.08 -4.24
CA THR A 25 -0.92 6.95 -4.66
C THR A 25 -0.61 8.45 -4.57
N SER A 26 0.52 8.81 -4.00
CA SER A 26 1.03 10.18 -3.91
C SER A 26 2.34 10.34 -4.68
N TYR A 27 3.50 10.23 -4.06
CA TYR A 27 4.79 10.41 -4.73
C TYR A 27 5.06 9.40 -5.86
N GLY A 28 4.56 8.17 -5.72
CA GLY A 28 4.69 7.17 -6.79
C GLY A 28 3.96 7.57 -8.05
N LYS A 29 2.79 8.14 -7.91
CA LYS A 29 2.01 8.71 -9.02
C LYS A 29 2.79 9.82 -9.75
N GLU A 30 3.41 10.74 -9.03
CA GLU A 30 4.20 11.83 -9.63
C GLU A 30 5.46 11.29 -10.33
N PHE A 31 6.14 10.30 -9.73
CA PHE A 31 7.25 9.62 -10.38
C PHE A 31 6.84 8.99 -11.71
N VAL A 32 5.72 8.25 -11.72
CA VAL A 32 5.19 7.63 -12.94
C VAL A 32 4.83 8.70 -13.98
N ASN A 33 4.18 9.79 -13.58
CA ASN A 33 3.79 10.87 -14.48
C ASN A 33 5.01 11.50 -15.16
N SER A 34 6.05 11.84 -14.41
CA SER A 34 7.27 12.43 -14.95
C SER A 34 8.03 11.45 -15.85
N THR A 35 8.06 10.16 -15.47
CA THR A 35 8.69 9.12 -16.30
C THR A 35 7.94 8.92 -17.61
N LEU A 36 6.59 8.90 -17.59
CA LEU A 36 5.78 8.78 -18.78
C LEU A 36 5.96 9.97 -19.74
N ALA A 37 6.01 11.19 -19.21
CA ALA A 37 6.26 12.37 -20.03
C ALA A 37 7.58 12.25 -20.82
N TYR A 38 8.64 11.75 -20.15
CA TYR A 38 9.91 11.47 -20.83
C TYR A 38 9.78 10.34 -21.89
N LEU A 39 9.12 9.23 -21.55
CA LEU A 39 8.96 8.11 -22.49
C LEU A 39 8.14 8.48 -23.72
N GLU A 40 7.09 9.29 -23.55
CA GLU A 40 6.27 9.81 -24.66
C GLU A 40 7.07 10.75 -25.56
N LEU A 41 7.86 11.64 -24.99
CA LEU A 41 8.70 12.58 -25.73
C LEU A 41 9.81 11.90 -26.53
N CYS A 42 10.40 10.84 -25.95
CA CYS A 42 11.53 10.13 -26.57
C CYS A 42 11.11 8.96 -27.46
N LYS A 43 9.81 8.70 -27.59
CA LYS A 43 9.28 7.61 -28.41
C LYS A 43 9.75 7.76 -29.86
N ASP A 44 10.17 6.65 -30.47
CA ASP A 44 10.65 6.56 -31.85
C ASP A 44 11.86 7.47 -32.16
N THR A 45 12.61 7.87 -31.14
CA THR A 45 13.86 8.63 -31.28
C THR A 45 15.07 7.80 -30.81
N ARG A 46 16.30 8.29 -31.10
CA ARG A 46 17.53 7.68 -30.57
C ARG A 46 17.65 7.70 -29.05
N PHE A 47 16.79 8.45 -28.35
CA PHE A 47 16.73 8.56 -26.89
C PHE A 47 15.68 7.65 -26.26
N GLN A 48 15.03 6.80 -27.06
CA GLN A 48 14.06 5.84 -26.55
C GLN A 48 14.64 4.97 -25.44
N SER A 49 13.87 4.79 -24.36
CA SER A 49 14.27 4.04 -23.19
C SER A 49 13.41 2.78 -22.99
N PRO A 50 13.97 1.66 -22.50
CA PRO A 50 13.21 0.45 -22.15
C PRO A 50 12.38 0.62 -20.86
N GLY A 51 12.35 1.81 -20.27
CA GLY A 51 11.64 2.09 -19.00
C GLY A 51 10.14 1.82 -19.01
N LEU A 52 9.51 1.75 -20.20
CA LEU A 52 8.09 1.46 -20.33
C LEU A 52 7.73 0.08 -19.76
N GLU A 53 8.54 -0.95 -20.00
CA GLU A 53 8.33 -2.30 -19.46
C GLU A 53 8.25 -2.29 -17.93
N LEU A 54 9.09 -1.50 -17.27
CA LEU A 54 9.09 -1.38 -15.82
C LEU A 54 7.79 -0.74 -15.31
N LEU A 55 7.27 0.27 -15.99
CA LEU A 55 5.98 0.89 -15.65
C LEU A 55 4.81 -0.08 -15.90
N GLN A 56 4.83 -0.83 -17.00
CA GLN A 56 3.82 -1.85 -17.27
C GLN A 56 3.78 -2.88 -16.14
N ARG A 57 4.93 -3.42 -15.74
CA ARG A 57 5.01 -4.37 -14.62
C ARG A 57 4.60 -3.74 -13.29
N LEU A 58 4.93 -2.47 -13.03
CA LEU A 58 4.44 -1.76 -11.85
C LEU A 58 2.90 -1.78 -11.79
N PHE A 59 2.23 -1.57 -12.93
CA PHE A 59 0.78 -1.55 -12.97
C PHE A 59 0.16 -2.94 -12.94
N THR A 60 0.68 -3.90 -13.68
CA THR A 60 0.15 -5.28 -13.74
C THR A 60 0.48 -6.10 -12.49
N ASP A 61 1.66 -5.92 -11.92
CA ASP A 61 2.09 -6.69 -10.75
C ASP A 61 1.80 -6.00 -9.41
N GLY A 62 1.55 -4.70 -9.42
CA GLY A 62 1.40 -3.90 -8.22
C GLY A 62 0.10 -3.12 -8.16
N VAL A 63 -0.05 -2.10 -9.01
CA VAL A 63 -1.08 -1.07 -8.84
C VAL A 63 -2.50 -1.62 -8.91
N GLN A 64 -2.80 -2.51 -9.85
CA GLN A 64 -4.15 -3.10 -9.95
C GLN A 64 -4.60 -3.82 -8.68
N TRP A 65 -3.65 -4.32 -7.88
CA TRP A 65 -3.95 -5.07 -6.66
C TRP A 65 -4.48 -4.20 -5.52
N ILE A 66 -4.16 -2.90 -5.53
CA ILE A 66 -4.58 -1.97 -4.46
C ILE A 66 -5.91 -1.27 -4.76
N PHE A 67 -6.57 -1.59 -5.87
CA PHE A 67 -7.85 -0.98 -6.25
C PHE A 67 -8.99 -1.96 -6.06
N TYR A 68 -10.11 -1.46 -5.52
CA TYR A 68 -11.39 -2.14 -5.46
C TYR A 68 -12.51 -1.15 -5.75
N SER A 69 -13.38 -1.44 -6.74
CA SER A 69 -14.48 -0.56 -7.15
C SER A 69 -14.06 0.90 -7.35
N LYS A 70 -12.95 1.16 -8.03
CA LYS A 70 -12.33 2.48 -8.29
C LYS A 70 -11.65 3.13 -7.09
N GLN A 71 -11.71 2.56 -5.91
CA GLN A 71 -11.03 3.08 -4.72
C GLN A 71 -9.70 2.38 -4.51
N HIS A 72 -8.70 3.15 -4.14
CA HIS A 72 -7.43 2.57 -3.73
C HIS A 72 -7.38 2.33 -2.22
N ASP A 73 -6.59 1.34 -1.82
CA ASP A 73 -6.29 1.06 -0.43
C ASP A 73 -5.50 2.22 0.21
N PRO A 74 -6.00 2.83 1.30
CA PRO A 74 -5.36 3.94 2.00
C PRO A 74 -3.95 3.64 2.51
N ASN A 75 -3.62 2.38 2.76
CA ASN A 75 -2.27 1.96 3.13
C ASN A 75 -1.18 2.42 2.15
N ASN A 76 -1.55 2.77 0.90
CA ASN A 76 -0.62 3.16 -0.15
C ASN A 76 -0.45 4.68 -0.31
N ALA A 77 -1.04 5.47 0.57
CA ALA A 77 -1.05 6.93 0.50
C ALA A 77 0.09 7.61 1.28
N GLY A 78 0.89 6.85 2.04
CA GLY A 78 1.89 7.42 2.94
C GLY A 78 1.25 8.31 4.00
N ARG A 79 1.69 9.55 4.16
CA ARG A 79 1.07 10.51 5.10
C ARG A 79 -0.28 11.06 4.63
N PHE A 80 -0.63 10.89 3.35
CA PHE A 80 -1.85 11.45 2.74
C PHE A 80 -3.08 10.56 2.88
N ILE A 81 -3.18 9.74 3.92
CA ILE A 81 -4.31 8.82 4.14
C ILE A 81 -5.66 9.57 4.11
N SER A 82 -5.71 10.79 4.64
CA SER A 82 -6.93 11.60 4.69
C SER A 82 -7.29 12.30 3.37
N SER A 83 -6.43 12.23 2.36
CA SER A 83 -6.66 12.87 1.06
C SER A 83 -7.09 11.86 -0.01
N ASN A 84 -8.37 11.83 -0.33
CA ASN A 84 -9.02 10.92 -1.28
C ASN A 84 -8.75 11.21 -2.78
N GLN A 85 -7.68 11.92 -3.13
CA GLN A 85 -7.68 12.70 -4.36
C GLN A 85 -7.10 12.03 -5.61
N TYR A 86 -6.65 10.75 -5.58
CA TYR A 86 -5.71 10.31 -6.61
C TYR A 86 -6.13 9.14 -7.50
N SER A 87 -7.28 8.53 -7.28
CA SER A 87 -7.71 7.36 -8.08
C SER A 87 -7.90 7.68 -9.55
N SER A 88 -8.49 8.83 -9.88
CA SER A 88 -8.68 9.27 -11.27
C SER A 88 -7.36 9.55 -11.98
N ALA A 89 -6.40 10.20 -11.31
CA ALA A 89 -5.08 10.46 -11.86
C ALA A 89 -4.31 9.16 -12.16
N ILE A 90 -4.41 8.16 -11.28
CA ILE A 90 -3.78 6.85 -11.50
C ILE A 90 -4.39 6.12 -12.70
N LYS A 91 -5.72 6.21 -12.86
CA LYS A 91 -6.39 5.70 -14.05
C LYS A 91 -5.86 6.35 -15.33
N THR A 92 -5.70 7.67 -15.36
CA THR A 92 -5.12 8.40 -16.50
C THR A 92 -3.70 7.92 -16.82
N LEU A 93 -2.87 7.66 -15.81
CA LEU A 93 -1.53 7.09 -16.03
C LEU A 93 -1.60 5.68 -16.62
N ALA A 94 -2.52 4.82 -16.14
CA ALA A 94 -2.74 3.49 -16.72
C ALA A 94 -3.17 3.56 -18.19
N GLU A 95 -4.04 4.50 -18.55
CA GLU A 95 -4.47 4.75 -19.95
C GLU A 95 -3.30 5.17 -20.84
N ARG A 96 -2.41 6.04 -20.35
CA ARG A 96 -1.21 6.47 -21.08
C ARG A 96 -0.25 5.29 -21.30
N ILE A 97 0.00 4.47 -20.25
CA ILE A 97 0.83 3.26 -20.37
C ILE A 97 0.20 2.29 -21.39
N TYR A 98 -1.10 2.06 -21.30
CA TYR A 98 -1.83 1.20 -22.25
C TYR A 98 -1.66 1.64 -23.70
N LYS A 99 -1.76 2.95 -23.98
CA LYS A 99 -1.57 3.52 -25.33
C LYS A 99 -0.15 3.30 -25.88
N LEU A 100 0.85 3.30 -25.00
CA LEU A 100 2.25 3.08 -25.38
C LEU A 100 2.60 1.60 -25.47
N SER A 101 1.76 0.68 -24.96
CA SER A 101 2.04 -0.73 -24.88
C SER A 101 2.03 -1.42 -26.26
N SER A 102 3.00 -2.28 -26.49
CA SER A 102 3.07 -3.19 -27.61
C SER A 102 1.99 -4.29 -27.53
N SER A 103 1.78 -5.03 -28.63
CA SER A 103 0.71 -6.03 -28.74
C SER A 103 0.78 -7.15 -27.69
N ASP A 104 1.98 -7.55 -27.30
CA ASP A 104 2.26 -8.64 -26.37
C ASP A 104 1.86 -8.32 -24.91
N VAL A 105 2.03 -7.05 -24.47
CA VAL A 105 1.65 -6.60 -23.11
C VAL A 105 0.33 -5.85 -23.06
N ARG A 106 -0.25 -5.52 -24.19
CA ARG A 106 -1.47 -4.70 -24.27
C ARG A 106 -2.66 -5.33 -23.56
N ASN A 107 -2.81 -6.64 -23.64
CA ASN A 107 -3.91 -7.35 -22.97
C ASN A 107 -3.78 -7.29 -21.44
N SER A 108 -2.61 -7.50 -20.89
CA SER A 108 -2.37 -7.41 -19.44
C SER A 108 -2.59 -5.98 -18.93
N MET A 109 -2.17 -4.97 -19.70
CA MET A 109 -2.41 -3.57 -19.36
C MET A 109 -3.89 -3.18 -19.48
N LYS A 110 -4.63 -3.75 -20.45
CA LYS A 110 -6.08 -3.58 -20.56
C LYS A 110 -6.80 -4.11 -19.32
N GLN A 111 -6.44 -5.31 -18.86
CA GLN A 111 -6.99 -5.89 -17.63
C GLN A 111 -6.67 -5.02 -16.41
N ALA A 112 -5.41 -4.59 -16.25
CA ALA A 112 -5.02 -3.71 -15.15
C ALA A 112 -5.81 -2.40 -15.17
N LEU A 113 -6.03 -1.80 -16.33
CA LEU A 113 -6.86 -0.60 -16.49
C LEU A 113 -8.33 -0.87 -16.12
N GLN A 114 -8.89 -2.02 -16.47
CA GLN A 114 -10.25 -2.42 -16.10
C GLN A 114 -10.38 -2.53 -14.58
N HIS A 115 -9.44 -3.21 -13.90
CA HIS A 115 -9.42 -3.35 -12.44
C HIS A 115 -9.32 -1.98 -11.73
N ILE A 116 -8.43 -1.10 -12.21
CA ILE A 116 -8.32 0.29 -11.68
C ILE A 116 -9.59 1.10 -11.96
N SER A 117 -10.34 0.77 -13.01
CA SER A 117 -11.57 1.44 -13.40
C SER A 117 -12.82 0.89 -12.73
N GLY A 118 -12.68 -0.12 -11.86
CA GLY A 118 -13.77 -0.64 -11.01
C GLY A 118 -14.24 -2.04 -11.32
N ASP A 119 -13.56 -2.78 -12.19
CA ASP A 119 -13.76 -4.20 -12.35
C ASP A 119 -13.16 -4.96 -11.16
N ASN A 120 -13.95 -5.74 -10.45
CA ASN A 120 -13.54 -6.50 -9.28
C ASN A 120 -13.17 -7.97 -9.60
N SER A 121 -13.08 -8.33 -10.87
CA SER A 121 -12.80 -9.72 -11.31
C SER A 121 -11.38 -10.21 -10.96
N LEU A 122 -10.45 -9.32 -10.61
CA LEU A 122 -9.13 -9.73 -10.11
C LEU A 122 -9.28 -10.42 -8.76
N THR A 123 -8.92 -11.70 -8.71
CA THR A 123 -8.93 -12.53 -7.50
C THR A 123 -7.54 -13.05 -7.20
N GLY A 124 -7.31 -13.43 -5.95
CA GLY A 124 -6.07 -14.04 -5.49
C GLY A 124 -5.51 -13.40 -4.23
N ASN A 125 -4.29 -13.81 -3.90
CA ASN A 125 -3.54 -13.30 -2.76
C ASN A 125 -2.15 -12.87 -3.21
N ARG A 126 -1.65 -11.77 -2.66
CA ARG A 126 -0.32 -11.26 -2.99
C ARG A 126 0.39 -10.65 -1.81
N MET A 127 1.60 -11.15 -1.53
CA MET A 127 2.50 -10.59 -0.53
C MET A 127 3.50 -9.63 -1.19
N PHE A 128 3.66 -8.45 -0.62
CA PHE A 128 4.64 -7.44 -0.99
C PHE A 128 5.70 -7.36 0.12
N TRP A 129 6.65 -8.29 0.10
CA TRP A 129 7.62 -8.53 1.18
C TRP A 129 8.48 -7.33 1.57
N ARG A 130 8.69 -6.38 0.66
CA ARG A 130 9.51 -5.20 0.93
C ARG A 130 8.83 -4.16 1.79
N PHE A 131 7.51 -4.24 1.86
CA PHE A 131 6.67 -3.27 2.55
C PHE A 131 5.90 -3.90 3.70
N ASP A 132 6.17 -5.18 3.99
CA ASP A 132 5.43 -5.94 4.99
C ASP A 132 3.91 -5.78 4.79
N TYR A 133 3.45 -5.97 3.54
CA TYR A 133 2.08 -5.68 3.12
C TYR A 133 1.50 -6.83 2.29
N MET A 134 0.30 -7.28 2.66
CA MET A 134 -0.43 -8.32 1.94
C MET A 134 -1.78 -7.80 1.46
N VAL A 135 -2.17 -8.24 0.28
CA VAL A 135 -3.50 -8.01 -0.30
C VAL A 135 -4.12 -9.34 -0.65
N HIS A 136 -5.40 -9.48 -0.31
CA HIS A 136 -6.23 -10.60 -0.68
C HIS A 136 -7.50 -10.11 -1.36
N ARG A 137 -7.84 -10.71 -2.50
CA ARG A 137 -8.98 -10.30 -3.32
C ARG A 137 -9.86 -11.47 -3.70
N ARG A 138 -11.15 -11.25 -3.59
CA ARG A 138 -12.23 -12.07 -4.15
C ARG A 138 -13.20 -11.18 -4.92
N ASN A 139 -14.11 -11.77 -5.67
CA ASN A 139 -15.08 -10.99 -6.46
C ASN A 139 -15.94 -10.07 -5.58
N ASN A 140 -16.24 -10.49 -4.37
CA ASN A 140 -17.15 -9.83 -3.43
C ASN A 140 -16.44 -9.00 -2.35
N TYR A 141 -15.09 -9.09 -2.22
CA TYR A 141 -14.33 -8.28 -1.29
C TYR A 141 -12.85 -8.18 -1.63
N MET A 142 -12.21 -7.17 -1.08
CA MET A 142 -10.77 -7.05 -0.98
C MET A 142 -10.40 -6.74 0.47
N THR A 143 -9.36 -7.36 0.96
CA THR A 143 -8.76 -6.98 2.25
C THR A 143 -7.26 -6.85 2.12
N SER A 144 -6.68 -6.00 2.96
CA SER A 144 -5.24 -5.79 3.01
C SER A 144 -4.75 -5.77 4.44
N SER A 145 -3.53 -6.23 4.68
CA SER A 145 -2.87 -6.09 5.98
C SER A 145 -1.55 -5.37 5.81
N ARG A 146 -1.42 -4.22 6.47
CA ARG A 146 -0.17 -3.49 6.58
C ARG A 146 0.50 -3.81 7.91
N MET A 147 1.58 -4.53 7.81
CA MET A 147 2.47 -4.85 8.91
C MET A 147 3.61 -3.83 8.99
N THR A 148 4.39 -3.89 10.04
CA THR A 148 5.61 -3.09 10.21
C THR A 148 6.71 -3.92 10.85
N SER A 149 7.95 -3.60 10.53
CA SER A 149 9.15 -4.23 11.08
C SER A 149 10.29 -3.23 11.15
N THR A 150 11.45 -3.62 11.65
CA THR A 150 12.68 -2.81 11.59
C THR A 150 13.10 -2.46 10.15
N ARG A 151 12.54 -3.11 9.12
CA ARG A 151 12.85 -2.88 7.71
C ARG A 151 11.99 -1.79 7.07
N THR A 152 10.86 -1.42 7.67
CA THR A 152 9.87 -0.52 7.06
C THR A 152 9.66 0.70 7.93
N VAL A 153 9.39 1.83 7.28
CA VAL A 153 8.91 3.05 7.94
C VAL A 153 7.40 2.92 8.14
N GLY A 154 6.95 3.04 9.38
CA GLY A 154 5.54 2.88 9.71
C GLY A 154 4.67 3.97 9.10
N ASN A 155 5.01 5.21 9.38
CA ASN A 155 4.30 6.41 8.94
C ASN A 155 5.16 7.64 9.17
N GLU A 156 4.69 8.76 8.68
CA GLU A 156 5.30 10.07 8.89
C GLU A 156 4.26 11.18 8.87
N ALA A 157 4.62 12.35 9.38
CA ALA A 157 3.88 13.59 9.20
C ALA A 157 4.79 14.67 8.59
N GLY A 158 4.19 15.64 7.93
CA GLY A 158 4.91 16.79 7.39
C GLY A 158 4.02 17.65 6.49
N ASN A 159 4.29 18.95 6.47
CA ASN A 159 3.52 19.95 5.71
C ASN A 159 2.01 19.96 6.03
N GLY A 160 1.63 19.65 7.27
CA GLY A 160 0.22 19.58 7.70
C GLY A 160 -0.49 18.27 7.36
N ASP A 161 0.21 17.30 6.74
CA ASP A 161 -0.35 15.98 6.43
C ASP A 161 0.21 14.92 7.37
N GLY A 162 -0.60 13.93 7.72
CA GLY A 162 -0.16 12.74 8.45
C GLY A 162 -0.08 12.90 9.98
N GLU A 163 -0.47 14.02 10.53
CA GLU A 163 -0.38 14.31 11.97
C GLU A 163 -1.16 13.30 12.83
N PHE A 164 -2.21 12.69 12.27
CA PHE A 164 -3.04 11.70 12.95
C PHE A 164 -2.65 10.25 12.65
N ASN A 165 -1.56 10.02 11.91
CA ASN A 165 -1.19 8.70 11.41
C ASN A 165 -0.37 7.86 12.39
N TYR A 166 -0.24 8.27 13.65
CA TYR A 166 0.65 7.65 14.63
C TYR A 166 0.53 6.12 14.70
N TYR A 167 -0.69 5.59 14.72
CA TYR A 167 -0.96 4.15 14.75
C TYR A 167 -1.21 3.51 13.37
N ALA A 168 -1.16 4.25 12.27
CA ALA A 168 -1.60 3.82 10.94
C ALA A 168 -0.78 2.69 10.28
N SER A 169 0.13 2.05 11.02
CA SER A 169 0.91 0.89 10.54
C SER A 169 1.04 -0.23 11.58
N ASN A 170 0.26 -0.17 12.67
CA ASN A 170 0.31 -1.19 13.71
C ASN A 170 -0.52 -2.44 13.37
N GLY A 171 -0.42 -2.94 12.14
CA GLY A 171 -1.21 -4.05 11.63
C GLY A 171 -2.60 -3.61 11.14
N VAL A 172 -2.67 -2.51 10.41
CA VAL A 172 -3.92 -2.02 9.81
C VAL A 172 -4.44 -3.02 8.79
N ASN A 173 -5.72 -3.37 8.92
CA ASN A 173 -6.40 -4.30 8.05
C ASN A 173 -7.65 -3.66 7.46
N TYR A 174 -7.57 -3.11 6.25
CA TYR A 174 -8.71 -2.55 5.55
C TYR A 174 -9.52 -3.64 4.86
N LEU A 175 -10.85 -3.50 4.91
CA LEU A 175 -11.81 -4.37 4.22
C LEU A 175 -12.67 -3.52 3.28
N PHE A 176 -12.75 -3.93 2.01
CA PHE A 176 -13.56 -3.34 0.97
C PHE A 176 -14.60 -4.37 0.49
N VAL A 177 -15.87 -4.03 0.55
CA VAL A 177 -16.99 -4.81 0.05
C VAL A 177 -17.72 -4.02 -1.04
N THR A 178 -17.90 -2.73 -0.83
CA THR A 178 -18.57 -1.84 -1.78
C THR A 178 -17.61 -0.93 -2.55
N GLY A 179 -16.38 -0.73 -2.02
CA GLY A 179 -15.43 0.25 -2.50
C GLY A 179 -15.78 1.69 -2.11
N ARG A 180 -16.58 1.89 -1.06
CA ARG A 180 -16.96 3.22 -0.54
C ARG A 180 -16.63 3.39 0.93
N GLU A 181 -16.07 2.39 1.57
CA GLU A 181 -15.87 2.30 3.02
C GLU A 181 -15.01 3.43 3.58
N TYR A 182 -14.03 3.88 2.80
CA TYR A 182 -13.03 4.86 3.24
C TYR A 182 -13.08 6.16 2.45
N ASN A 183 -14.25 6.50 1.90
CA ASN A 183 -14.47 7.69 1.07
C ASN A 183 -14.86 8.95 1.87
N GLY A 184 -14.76 10.08 1.21
CA GLY A 184 -15.22 11.36 1.72
C GLY A 184 -14.45 11.84 2.95
N ASN A 185 -15.16 12.15 4.00
CA ASN A 185 -14.57 12.66 5.25
C ASN A 185 -14.22 11.58 6.27
N PHE A 186 -14.21 10.29 5.88
CA PHE A 186 -13.99 9.18 6.81
C PHE A 186 -12.79 9.45 7.74
N PHE A 187 -11.60 9.67 7.16
CA PHE A 187 -10.39 9.90 7.95
C PHE A 187 -10.32 11.26 8.68
N LYS A 188 -11.24 12.19 8.41
CA LYS A 188 -11.31 13.48 9.10
C LYS A 188 -12.10 13.43 10.40
N ILE A 189 -13.05 12.49 10.48
CA ILE A 189 -13.95 12.32 11.65
C ILE A 189 -13.67 11.02 12.41
N PHE A 190 -12.78 10.22 11.90
CA PHE A 190 -12.43 8.90 12.41
C PHE A 190 -11.57 9.01 13.67
N ASN A 191 -11.79 8.10 14.63
CA ASN A 191 -10.90 7.99 15.77
C ASN A 191 -9.60 7.29 15.36
N ASN A 192 -8.50 8.03 15.28
CA ASN A 192 -7.20 7.54 14.82
C ASN A 192 -6.51 6.56 15.79
N ARG A 193 -7.12 6.27 16.95
CA ARG A 193 -6.74 5.15 17.83
C ARG A 193 -7.49 3.85 17.50
N GLN A 194 -8.39 3.87 16.52
CA GLN A 194 -9.28 2.75 16.17
C GLN A 194 -9.20 2.38 14.68
N TYR A 195 -8.03 2.54 14.04
CA TYR A 195 -7.85 1.98 12.70
C TYR A 195 -8.20 0.49 12.69
N PRO A 196 -8.86 -0.03 11.64
CA PRO A 196 -9.23 -1.43 11.58
C PRO A 196 -8.03 -2.35 11.83
N GLY A 197 -8.17 -3.25 12.78
CA GLY A 197 -7.16 -4.28 13.07
C GLY A 197 -5.93 -3.84 13.85
N ILE A 198 -5.76 -2.59 14.21
CA ILE A 198 -4.57 -2.14 14.96
C ILE A 198 -4.58 -2.57 16.43
N THR A 199 -3.42 -2.42 17.05
CA THR A 199 -3.25 -2.40 18.51
C THR A 199 -2.76 -1.00 18.89
N ALA A 200 -3.51 -0.31 19.72
CA ALA A 200 -3.25 1.07 20.14
C ALA A 200 -3.69 1.29 21.56
N GLU A 201 -3.02 2.19 22.27
CA GLU A 201 -3.50 2.69 23.54
C GLU A 201 -4.81 3.46 23.37
N GLN A 202 -5.76 3.23 24.28
CA GLN A 202 -7.06 3.89 24.30
C GLN A 202 -7.11 4.89 25.45
N ASP A 203 -6.49 6.03 25.23
CA ASP A 203 -6.50 7.18 26.16
C ASP A 203 -7.03 8.44 25.47
N ASN A 204 -7.15 9.53 26.23
CA ASN A 204 -7.61 10.83 25.75
C ASN A 204 -6.45 11.82 25.47
N ALA A 205 -5.19 11.36 25.57
CA ALA A 205 -4.06 12.22 25.29
C ALA A 205 -3.99 12.56 23.79
N PRO A 206 -3.49 13.73 23.40
CA PRO A 206 -3.20 14.03 22.01
C PRO A 206 -2.27 12.96 21.42
N LEU A 207 -2.53 12.56 20.17
CA LEU A 207 -1.61 11.64 19.47
C LEU A 207 -0.27 12.34 19.23
N PRO A 208 0.86 11.67 19.48
CA PRO A 208 2.15 12.19 19.05
C PRO A 208 2.18 12.35 17.52
N ILE A 209 2.80 13.41 17.04
CA ILE A 209 3.00 13.64 15.62
C ILE A 209 4.19 12.80 15.17
N PRO A 210 4.05 11.93 14.15
CA PRO A 210 5.15 11.14 13.63
C PRO A 210 6.24 12.02 13.00
N ASP A 211 7.50 11.66 13.20
CA ASP A 211 8.63 12.37 12.59
C ASP A 211 8.63 12.25 11.06
N TRP A 212 9.21 13.25 10.40
CA TRP A 212 9.37 13.26 8.95
C TRP A 212 10.33 12.16 8.49
N GLY A 213 9.86 11.27 7.61
CA GLY A 213 10.68 10.22 6.98
C GLY A 213 11.13 9.09 7.90
N GLU A 214 10.88 9.19 9.21
CA GLU A 214 11.34 8.24 10.22
C GLU A 214 10.22 7.77 11.16
N GLY A 215 8.97 8.03 10.80
CA GLY A 215 7.79 7.86 11.64
C GLY A 215 7.62 6.52 12.32
N GLY A 216 8.38 6.29 13.37
CA GLY A 216 8.30 5.17 14.29
C GLY A 216 8.45 3.79 13.62
N ASN A 217 9.62 3.23 13.66
CA ASN A 217 9.85 1.84 13.26
C ASN A 217 9.35 0.89 14.37
N ASN A 218 8.92 -0.30 13.95
CA ASN A 218 8.72 -1.40 14.87
C ASN A 218 10.09 -1.83 15.44
N GLY A 219 10.19 -2.05 16.76
CA GLY A 219 11.39 -2.59 17.40
C GLY A 219 11.69 -4.05 17.04
N ASN A 220 10.75 -4.76 16.42
CA ASN A 220 10.87 -6.16 16.04
C ASN A 220 11.09 -6.32 14.52
N SER A 221 11.95 -7.26 14.14
CA SER A 221 12.24 -7.61 12.75
C SER A 221 11.25 -8.60 12.13
N PHE A 222 10.45 -9.29 12.94
CA PHE A 222 9.52 -10.31 12.46
C PHE A 222 8.28 -9.65 11.88
N ALA A 223 8.21 -9.60 10.56
CA ALA A 223 7.00 -9.36 9.77
C ALA A 223 7.17 -10.03 8.42
N GLY A 224 6.10 -10.59 7.89
CA GLY A 224 6.13 -11.23 6.58
C GLY A 224 4.93 -12.13 6.36
N GLY A 225 4.96 -12.87 5.26
CA GLY A 225 3.89 -13.80 4.92
C GLY A 225 4.25 -14.73 3.80
N VAL A 226 3.39 -15.67 3.56
CA VAL A 226 3.44 -16.63 2.44
C VAL A 226 2.17 -16.50 1.61
N SER A 227 2.28 -16.73 0.32
CA SER A 227 1.16 -16.69 -0.62
C SER A 227 1.40 -17.73 -1.72
N ASP A 228 0.38 -18.49 -2.04
CA ASP A 228 0.36 -19.42 -3.19
C ASP A 228 -0.32 -18.80 -4.42
N SER A 229 -0.62 -17.51 -4.36
CA SER A 229 -1.38 -16.71 -5.34
C SER A 229 -2.90 -16.77 -5.19
N LEU A 230 -3.45 -17.77 -4.51
CA LEU A 230 -4.89 -17.87 -4.18
C LEU A 230 -5.14 -17.52 -2.73
N TYR A 231 -4.42 -18.17 -1.85
CA TYR A 231 -4.52 -18.02 -0.40
C TYR A 231 -3.23 -17.43 0.16
N GLY A 232 -3.28 -16.99 1.41
CA GLY A 232 -2.11 -16.47 2.07
C GLY A 232 -2.25 -16.41 3.57
N ALA A 233 -1.11 -16.30 4.22
CA ALA A 233 -1.03 -16.01 5.63
C ALA A 233 0.09 -15.01 5.87
N CYS A 234 -0.12 -14.06 6.77
CA CYS A 234 0.93 -13.14 7.17
C CYS A 234 0.86 -12.85 8.66
N GLY A 235 1.95 -12.34 9.21
CA GLY A 235 2.00 -12.02 10.62
C GLY A 235 3.15 -11.10 10.96
N MET A 236 3.06 -10.49 12.13
CA MET A 236 4.11 -9.65 12.71
C MET A 236 4.18 -9.75 14.22
N MET A 237 5.34 -9.45 14.75
CA MET A 237 5.51 -9.14 16.16
C MET A 237 5.52 -7.61 16.31
N LEU A 238 4.54 -7.07 16.99
CA LEU A 238 4.48 -5.66 17.33
C LEU A 238 5.38 -5.38 18.52
N ASP A 239 6.25 -4.37 18.37
CA ASP A 239 7.04 -3.79 19.46
C ASP A 239 7.22 -2.30 19.11
N ARG A 240 6.18 -1.52 19.40
CA ARG A 240 6.11 -0.14 18.93
C ARG A 240 5.24 0.71 19.83
N HIS A 241 5.68 1.94 20.09
CA HIS A 241 4.94 2.89 20.93
C HIS A 241 4.63 2.37 22.34
N GLY A 242 5.55 1.60 22.92
CA GLY A 242 5.34 0.94 24.21
C GLY A 242 4.42 -0.30 24.17
N LEU A 243 3.85 -0.63 23.00
CA LEU A 243 2.96 -1.76 22.82
C LEU A 243 3.67 -2.96 22.25
N GLN A 244 3.38 -4.12 22.79
CA GLN A 244 3.88 -5.42 22.32
C GLN A 244 2.73 -6.37 22.04
N GLY A 245 2.94 -7.29 21.07
CA GLY A 245 1.95 -8.31 20.73
C GLY A 245 2.33 -9.10 19.49
N HIS A 246 1.64 -10.19 19.27
CA HIS A 246 1.74 -11.01 18.07
C HIS A 246 0.43 -10.89 17.29
N LYS A 247 0.53 -10.66 15.99
CA LYS A 247 -0.64 -10.52 15.11
C LYS A 247 -0.45 -11.41 13.89
N ALA A 248 -1.54 -12.06 13.45
CA ALA A 248 -1.54 -12.89 12.26
C ALA A 248 -2.86 -12.77 11.50
N TRP A 249 -2.80 -12.94 10.19
CA TRP A 249 -3.94 -12.94 9.29
C TRP A 249 -3.86 -14.15 8.38
N PHE A 250 -5.01 -14.81 8.16
CA PHE A 250 -5.16 -15.97 7.30
C PHE A 250 -6.29 -15.68 6.32
N TYR A 251 -6.11 -15.93 5.04
CA TYR A 251 -7.01 -15.52 3.98
C TYR A 251 -7.54 -16.72 3.21
N PHE A 252 -8.86 -16.80 3.09
CA PHE A 252 -9.61 -17.89 2.47
C PHE A 252 -10.58 -17.35 1.40
N ASP A 253 -11.55 -18.17 0.95
CA ASP A 253 -12.46 -17.77 -0.13
C ASP A 253 -13.49 -16.72 0.31
N ASP A 254 -14.23 -17.01 1.38
CA ASP A 254 -15.34 -16.18 1.84
C ASP A 254 -15.03 -15.46 3.17
N GLU A 255 -13.87 -15.73 3.73
CA GLU A 255 -13.48 -15.23 5.05
C GLU A 255 -11.99 -14.95 5.15
N TYR A 256 -11.61 -14.13 6.09
CA TYR A 256 -10.25 -14.04 6.58
C TYR A 256 -10.27 -14.00 8.12
N VAL A 257 -9.25 -14.57 8.72
CA VAL A 257 -9.14 -14.70 10.17
C VAL A 257 -8.04 -13.79 10.68
N CYS A 258 -8.36 -12.95 11.68
CA CYS A 258 -7.41 -12.09 12.37
C CYS A 258 -7.16 -12.65 13.77
N LEU A 259 -5.89 -12.88 14.10
CA LEU A 259 -5.49 -13.37 15.43
C LEU A 259 -4.57 -12.36 16.09
N GLY A 260 -4.74 -12.21 17.40
CA GLY A 260 -3.86 -11.41 18.26
C GLY A 260 -3.61 -12.10 19.58
N THR A 261 -2.37 -12.12 20.03
CA THR A 261 -1.99 -12.71 21.32
C THR A 261 -0.80 -11.98 21.95
N GLY A 262 -0.61 -12.17 23.26
CA GLY A 262 0.50 -11.55 23.99
C GLY A 262 0.47 -10.01 23.96
N ILE A 263 -0.73 -9.43 23.75
CA ILE A 263 -0.91 -7.96 23.70
C ILE A 263 -0.69 -7.41 25.11
N ARG A 264 0.29 -6.52 25.23
CA ARG A 264 0.66 -5.90 26.49
C ARG A 264 1.25 -4.50 26.27
N ASN A 265 1.13 -3.68 27.28
CA ASN A 265 1.88 -2.44 27.43
C ASN A 265 2.82 -2.57 28.64
N PRO A 266 4.11 -2.91 28.45
CA PRO A 266 5.06 -3.10 29.54
C PRO A 266 5.30 -1.83 30.38
N GLU A 267 5.03 -0.66 29.80
CA GLU A 267 5.20 0.64 30.48
C GLU A 267 3.99 1.01 31.34
N GLY A 268 2.92 0.23 31.33
CA GLY A 268 1.79 0.36 32.26
C GLY A 268 0.92 1.61 32.06
N LYS A 269 0.85 2.13 30.84
CA LYS A 269 -0.01 3.27 30.51
C LYS A 269 -1.37 2.83 29.99
#